data_11d8b552ab557ae9cf8a0874c401781c
#
_entry.id   11d8b552ab557ae9cf8a0874c401781c
#
_cell.length_a   1.000
_cell.length_b   1.000
_cell.length_c   1.000
_cell.angle_alpha   90.00
_cell.angle_beta   90.00
_cell.angle_gamma   90.00
#
_symmetry.space_group_name_H-M   'P 1'
#
loop_
_entity.id
_entity.type
_entity.pdbx_description
1 polymer ?
#
loop_
_entity_poly.entity_id
_entity_poly.type
_entity_poly.pdbx_seq_one_letter_code
_entity_poly.pdbx_strand_id
1 'polypeptide(L)'
;MNTRTPVTVDGSYGEGGGQVLRTALALSLVTRRPVELRNVRAGRPRPGLAPQHLTAVWAAAEVGRARVEGDVKGSRELRFEPIGIFPEAYRWEIGTAGATGLVLHTVAIPLAIATLESEVHVAGGTHVPWSPPFEHLARVWAPAVTALGFPVRAELRRAGFYPKGGGEIVAWLGPAGARGPLRAEERAPVREIRGVAAAAGLPDHVARRMAQRVRERLRREGLEARVDERRLEAPSPGAYVFLEVAPEAGPRLGASALGERGKPAEAVADEAVDELLEILASDAAVDAHLADQLLLPLALVPEESVFTAARITRHLTTNAWVIRQFLPEVEIEIEGAEGAPGRVRVRAPAR
;
A
#
# COMPACT_ATOMS: atom_id res chain seq x y z
N MET A 1 -11.46 -33.26 -1.78
CA MET A 1 -10.30 -32.36 -1.62
C MET A 1 -9.83 -31.95 -3.00
N ASN A 2 -9.94 -30.67 -3.34
CA ASN A 2 -9.57 -30.19 -4.68
C ASN A 2 -8.05 -30.01 -4.69
N THR A 3 -7.29 -30.99 -5.15
CA THR A 3 -5.82 -30.98 -5.20
C THR A 3 -5.34 -30.11 -6.36
N ARG A 4 -5.55 -28.79 -6.25
CA ARG A 4 -4.90 -27.86 -7.17
C ARG A 4 -3.41 -27.86 -6.87
N THR A 5 -2.58 -28.01 -7.89
CA THR A 5 -1.12 -27.93 -7.78
C THR A 5 -0.72 -26.61 -7.12
N PRO A 6 0.08 -26.63 -6.05
CA PRO A 6 0.56 -25.39 -5.40
C PRO A 6 1.34 -24.51 -6.36
N VAL A 7 1.20 -23.21 -6.23
CA VAL A 7 2.07 -22.23 -6.88
C VAL A 7 3.34 -22.09 -6.06
N THR A 8 4.49 -22.36 -6.64
CA THR A 8 5.78 -22.13 -5.96
C THR A 8 6.29 -20.74 -6.26
N VAL A 9 6.59 -19.96 -5.21
CA VAL A 9 7.07 -18.58 -5.32
C VAL A 9 8.39 -18.44 -4.56
N ASP A 10 9.42 -17.94 -5.25
CA ASP A 10 10.71 -17.62 -4.64
C ASP A 10 10.69 -16.20 -4.06
N GLY A 11 10.72 -16.09 -2.74
CA GLY A 11 10.74 -14.81 -2.02
C GLY A 11 12.05 -14.03 -2.11
N SER A 12 13.07 -14.58 -2.78
CA SER A 12 14.32 -13.85 -3.08
C SER A 12 14.25 -13.05 -4.38
N TYR A 13 13.24 -13.26 -5.21
CA TYR A 13 13.10 -12.57 -6.50
C TYR A 13 12.91 -11.06 -6.34
N GLY A 14 13.54 -10.30 -7.23
CA GLY A 14 13.39 -8.85 -7.35
C GLY A 14 13.83 -8.10 -6.10
N GLU A 15 12.91 -7.43 -5.43
CA GLU A 15 13.15 -6.69 -4.19
C GLU A 15 13.49 -7.62 -3.01
N GLY A 16 13.11 -8.89 -3.06
CA GLY A 16 13.41 -9.89 -2.04
C GLY A 16 12.88 -9.55 -0.64
N GLY A 17 11.78 -8.81 -0.56
CA GLY A 17 11.18 -8.31 0.68
C GLY A 17 9.81 -8.90 1.01
N GLY A 18 9.06 -8.16 1.82
CA GLY A 18 7.75 -8.60 2.31
C GLY A 18 6.62 -8.52 1.28
N GLN A 19 6.79 -7.80 0.17
CA GLN A 19 5.76 -7.65 -0.84
C GLN A 19 5.43 -8.95 -1.55
N VAL A 20 6.45 -9.75 -1.92
CA VAL A 20 6.26 -11.08 -2.53
C VAL A 20 5.30 -11.93 -1.70
N LEU A 21 5.52 -11.97 -0.38
CA LEU A 21 4.65 -12.70 0.54
C LEU A 21 3.20 -12.19 0.50
N ARG A 22 3.01 -10.87 0.66
CA ARG A 22 1.67 -10.28 0.74
C ARG A 22 0.87 -10.47 -0.55
N THR A 23 1.50 -10.22 -1.70
CA THR A 23 0.87 -10.42 -3.00
C THR A 23 0.55 -11.89 -3.26
N ALA A 24 1.46 -12.81 -2.90
CA ALA A 24 1.22 -14.24 -3.06
C ALA A 24 0.06 -14.74 -2.18
N LEU A 25 -0.05 -14.28 -0.93
CA LEU A 25 -1.18 -14.61 -0.05
C LEU A 25 -2.51 -14.07 -0.60
N ALA A 26 -2.54 -12.80 -1.04
CA ALA A 26 -3.72 -12.20 -1.65
C ALA A 26 -4.17 -12.95 -2.90
N LEU A 27 -3.23 -13.30 -3.79
CA LEU A 27 -3.52 -14.08 -5.00
C LEU A 27 -3.95 -15.51 -4.69
N SER A 28 -3.34 -16.14 -3.69
CA SER A 28 -3.76 -17.47 -3.22
C SER A 28 -5.22 -17.46 -2.75
N LEU A 29 -5.63 -16.44 -1.98
CA LEU A 29 -7.03 -16.25 -1.58
C LEU A 29 -7.96 -16.06 -2.78
N VAL A 30 -7.62 -15.13 -3.69
CA VAL A 30 -8.45 -14.80 -4.86
C VAL A 30 -8.60 -15.99 -5.82
N THR A 31 -7.50 -16.71 -6.08
CA THR A 31 -7.50 -17.85 -7.00
C THR A 31 -7.88 -19.17 -6.36
N ARG A 32 -7.94 -19.23 -5.03
CA ARG A 32 -8.10 -20.45 -4.22
C ARG A 32 -7.05 -21.51 -4.56
N ARG A 33 -5.85 -21.08 -4.96
CA ARG A 33 -4.72 -21.97 -5.27
C ARG A 33 -3.78 -21.99 -4.07
N PRO A 34 -3.35 -23.16 -3.59
CA PRO A 34 -2.31 -23.25 -2.58
C PRO A 34 -1.03 -22.57 -3.05
N VAL A 35 -0.25 -22.03 -2.12
CA VAL A 35 1.07 -21.45 -2.41
C VAL A 35 2.13 -22.01 -1.48
N GLU A 36 3.30 -22.29 -2.05
CA GLU A 36 4.55 -22.58 -1.34
C GLU A 36 5.54 -21.43 -1.58
N LEU A 37 5.82 -20.68 -0.52
CA LEU A 37 6.86 -19.65 -0.55
C LEU A 37 8.15 -20.19 0.01
N ARG A 38 9.25 -19.96 -0.70
CA ARG A 38 10.62 -20.28 -0.27
C ARG A 38 11.44 -19.00 -0.21
N ASN A 39 12.53 -19.01 0.54
CA ASN A 39 13.45 -17.86 0.64
C ASN A 39 12.75 -16.56 1.09
N VAL A 40 11.77 -16.66 1.98
CA VAL A 40 10.97 -15.50 2.43
C VAL A 40 11.88 -14.39 2.94
N ARG A 41 11.79 -13.21 2.33
CA ARG A 41 12.59 -12.02 2.66
C ARG A 41 14.10 -12.23 2.62
N ALA A 42 14.58 -13.03 1.70
CA ALA A 42 16.02 -13.33 1.59
C ALA A 42 16.89 -12.10 1.32
N GLY A 43 16.36 -11.05 0.66
CA GLY A 43 17.06 -9.78 0.41
C GLY A 43 17.15 -8.85 1.61
N ARG A 44 16.69 -9.26 2.81
CA ARG A 44 16.72 -8.40 4.00
C ARG A 44 17.81 -8.80 5.00
N PRO A 45 18.38 -7.87 5.79
CA PRO A 45 19.38 -8.17 6.80
C PRO A 45 18.95 -9.23 7.81
N ARG A 46 17.64 -9.32 8.07
CA ARG A 46 17.00 -10.37 8.89
C ARG A 46 15.96 -11.08 8.03
N PRO A 47 16.35 -12.14 7.31
CA PRO A 47 15.44 -12.92 6.47
C PRO A 47 14.35 -13.63 7.27
N GLY A 48 13.34 -14.15 6.57
CA GLY A 48 12.22 -14.86 7.17
C GLY A 48 11.12 -13.94 7.69
N LEU A 49 10.09 -14.55 8.27
CA LEU A 49 8.90 -13.85 8.73
C LEU A 49 9.20 -12.96 9.94
N ALA A 50 9.02 -11.65 9.82
CA ALA A 50 9.02 -10.69 10.93
C ALA A 50 7.57 -10.53 11.48
N PRO A 51 7.35 -9.89 12.67
CA PRO A 51 6.02 -9.79 13.27
C PRO A 51 4.90 -9.35 12.32
N GLN A 52 5.08 -8.24 11.57
CA GLN A 52 4.06 -7.79 10.61
C GLN A 52 3.77 -8.79 9.49
N HIS A 53 4.76 -9.61 9.10
CA HIS A 53 4.57 -10.64 8.06
C HIS A 53 3.78 -11.82 8.62
N LEU A 54 4.04 -12.22 9.87
CA LEU A 54 3.25 -13.21 10.58
C LEU A 54 1.80 -12.76 10.72
N THR A 55 1.56 -11.51 11.14
CA THR A 55 0.20 -10.97 11.21
C THR A 55 -0.48 -10.98 9.84
N ALA A 56 0.24 -10.66 8.75
CA ALA A 56 -0.31 -10.74 7.40
C ALA A 56 -0.66 -12.20 7.01
N VAL A 57 0.17 -13.18 7.40
CA VAL A 57 -0.12 -14.62 7.19
C VAL A 57 -1.36 -15.04 7.97
N TRP A 58 -1.44 -14.70 9.25
CA TRP A 58 -2.58 -15.05 10.10
C TRP A 58 -3.88 -14.37 9.63
N ALA A 59 -3.79 -13.10 9.25
CA ALA A 59 -4.93 -12.38 8.65
C ALA A 59 -5.44 -13.07 7.38
N ALA A 60 -4.54 -13.42 6.47
CA ALA A 60 -4.91 -14.17 5.28
C ALA A 60 -5.44 -15.57 5.61
N ALA A 61 -4.88 -16.24 6.62
CA ALA A 61 -5.31 -17.56 7.06
C ALA A 61 -6.73 -17.53 7.65
N GLU A 62 -7.04 -16.53 8.45
CA GLU A 62 -8.36 -16.36 9.03
C GLU A 62 -9.40 -16.02 7.95
N VAL A 63 -9.11 -15.04 7.08
CA VAL A 63 -9.96 -14.69 5.93
C VAL A 63 -10.17 -15.86 4.99
N GLY A 64 -9.15 -16.70 4.81
CA GLY A 64 -9.18 -17.84 3.89
C GLY A 64 -9.64 -19.16 4.53
N ARG A 65 -9.80 -19.20 5.86
CA ARG A 65 -9.88 -20.43 6.66
C ARG A 65 -8.83 -21.44 6.21
N ALA A 66 -7.59 -20.91 6.04
CA ALA A 66 -6.51 -21.62 5.38
C ALA A 66 -5.77 -22.57 6.34
N ARG A 67 -5.30 -23.71 5.80
CA ARG A 67 -4.24 -24.48 6.45
C ARG A 67 -2.92 -23.79 6.17
N VAL A 68 -2.11 -23.62 7.23
CA VAL A 68 -0.80 -22.95 7.12
C VAL A 68 0.27 -23.83 7.79
N GLU A 69 1.44 -23.90 7.15
CA GLU A 69 2.64 -24.52 7.67
C GLU A 69 3.81 -23.54 7.53
N GLY A 70 4.64 -23.41 8.56
CA GLY A 70 5.79 -22.49 8.55
C GLY A 70 5.49 -21.07 9.04
N ASP A 71 4.33 -20.82 9.62
CA ASP A 71 3.92 -19.52 10.18
C ASP A 71 4.56 -19.23 11.55
N VAL A 72 5.86 -19.35 11.61
CA VAL A 72 6.66 -19.04 12.80
C VAL A 72 7.68 -17.93 12.51
N LYS A 73 8.01 -17.14 13.53
CA LYS A 73 8.96 -16.04 13.40
C LYS A 73 10.30 -16.53 12.86
N GLY A 74 10.80 -15.88 11.83
CA GLY A 74 12.07 -16.21 11.18
C GLY A 74 11.97 -17.33 10.15
N SER A 75 10.80 -17.97 9.98
CA SER A 75 10.63 -18.99 8.93
C SER A 75 10.93 -18.41 7.56
N ARG A 76 11.67 -19.13 6.75
CA ARG A 76 12.00 -18.82 5.36
C ARG A 76 11.13 -19.56 4.36
N GLU A 77 10.29 -20.47 4.84
CA GLU A 77 9.35 -21.24 4.04
C GLU A 77 7.96 -21.12 4.63
N LEU A 78 6.97 -21.08 3.77
CA LEU A 78 5.56 -20.99 4.13
C LEU A 78 4.74 -21.80 3.14
N ARG A 79 3.86 -22.66 3.63
CA ARG A 79 2.81 -23.29 2.84
C ARG A 79 1.47 -22.75 3.30
N PHE A 80 0.64 -22.32 2.36
CA PHE A 80 -0.65 -21.70 2.62
C PHE A 80 -1.71 -22.28 1.66
N GLU A 81 -2.79 -22.82 2.23
CA GLU A 81 -3.85 -23.53 1.49
C GLU A 81 -5.22 -22.97 1.89
N PRO A 82 -5.76 -21.96 1.16
CA PRO A 82 -7.05 -21.36 1.48
C PRO A 82 -8.23 -22.23 0.99
N ILE A 83 -9.34 -22.18 1.71
CA ILE A 83 -10.61 -22.80 1.31
C ILE A 83 -11.45 -21.84 0.48
N GLY A 84 -11.45 -20.55 0.84
CA GLY A 84 -12.26 -19.52 0.18
C GLY A 84 -11.92 -18.13 0.65
N ILE A 85 -12.88 -17.22 0.58
CA ILE A 85 -12.84 -15.89 1.18
C ILE A 85 -14.11 -15.77 2.02
N PHE A 86 -13.93 -15.49 3.30
CA PHE A 86 -15.06 -15.41 4.26
C PHE A 86 -15.15 -13.96 4.76
N PRO A 87 -16.16 -13.19 4.31
CA PRO A 87 -16.38 -11.83 4.76
C PRO A 87 -16.97 -11.83 6.17
N GLU A 88 -16.22 -11.30 7.13
CA GLU A 88 -16.57 -11.21 8.54
C GLU A 88 -15.99 -9.92 9.15
N ALA A 89 -16.19 -9.68 10.44
CA ALA A 89 -15.47 -8.68 11.20
C ALA A 89 -14.16 -9.28 11.73
N TYR A 90 -13.03 -8.59 11.48
CA TYR A 90 -11.70 -9.06 11.83
C TYR A 90 -10.95 -8.06 12.71
N ARG A 91 -10.13 -8.57 13.61
CA ARG A 91 -9.24 -7.74 14.43
C ARG A 91 -7.88 -8.40 14.59
N TRP A 92 -6.82 -7.68 14.17
CA TRP A 92 -5.45 -8.17 14.26
C TRP A 92 -4.54 -7.17 14.97
N GLU A 93 -3.63 -7.69 15.78
CA GLU A 93 -2.60 -6.93 16.46
C GLU A 93 -1.21 -7.38 16.01
N ILE A 94 -0.39 -6.44 15.55
CA ILE A 94 0.98 -6.73 15.14
C ILE A 94 1.90 -6.90 16.37
N GLY A 95 1.55 -6.27 17.48
CA GLY A 95 2.32 -6.30 18.73
C GLY A 95 3.63 -5.50 18.69
N THR A 96 3.91 -4.83 17.57
CA THR A 96 5.08 -3.99 17.34
C THR A 96 4.69 -2.77 16.49
N ALA A 97 5.66 -1.92 16.16
CA ALA A 97 5.45 -0.83 15.19
C ALA A 97 5.40 -1.30 13.73
N GLY A 98 5.06 -2.56 13.46
CA GLY A 98 4.84 -3.04 12.09
C GLY A 98 3.67 -2.33 11.42
N ALA A 99 3.77 -2.13 10.09
CA ALA A 99 2.84 -1.31 9.34
C ALA A 99 1.44 -1.94 9.21
N THR A 100 0.42 -1.29 9.75
CA THR A 100 -0.99 -1.70 9.69
C THR A 100 -1.52 -1.73 8.25
N GLY A 101 -1.15 -0.72 7.45
CA GLY A 101 -1.53 -0.63 6.04
C GLY A 101 -1.04 -1.82 5.22
N LEU A 102 0.16 -2.35 5.50
CA LEU A 102 0.68 -3.51 4.78
C LEU A 102 -0.05 -4.82 5.14
N VAL A 103 -0.51 -4.97 6.38
CA VAL A 103 -1.38 -6.09 6.77
C VAL A 103 -2.74 -5.97 6.05
N LEU A 104 -3.34 -4.78 6.07
CA LEU A 104 -4.59 -4.53 5.36
C LEU A 104 -4.48 -4.83 3.87
N HIS A 105 -3.42 -4.37 3.17
CA HIS A 105 -3.21 -4.64 1.74
C HIS A 105 -3.18 -6.14 1.39
N THR A 106 -2.79 -7.01 2.33
CA THR A 106 -2.78 -8.46 2.10
C THR A 106 -4.18 -9.03 1.90
N VAL A 107 -5.16 -8.50 2.61
CA VAL A 107 -6.53 -9.04 2.64
C VAL A 107 -7.57 -8.14 1.98
N ALA A 108 -7.22 -6.87 1.69
CA ALA A 108 -8.19 -5.89 1.25
C ALA A 108 -8.82 -6.24 -0.10
N ILE A 109 -8.04 -6.54 -1.13
CA ILE A 109 -8.60 -6.92 -2.44
C ILE A 109 -9.36 -8.25 -2.36
N PRO A 110 -8.84 -9.32 -1.71
CA PRO A 110 -9.62 -10.52 -1.44
C PRO A 110 -10.99 -10.24 -0.80
N LEU A 111 -11.04 -9.44 0.27
CA LEU A 111 -12.30 -9.11 0.93
C LEU A 111 -13.19 -8.19 0.09
N ALA A 112 -12.60 -7.25 -0.66
CA ALA A 112 -13.35 -6.34 -1.53
C ALA A 112 -14.03 -7.04 -2.73
N ILE A 113 -13.61 -8.26 -3.10
CA ILE A 113 -14.31 -9.07 -4.11
C ILE A 113 -15.38 -10.00 -3.52
N ALA A 114 -15.51 -10.04 -2.21
CA ALA A 114 -16.52 -10.87 -1.55
C ALA A 114 -17.94 -10.31 -1.75
N THR A 115 -18.94 -11.13 -1.46
CA THR A 115 -20.36 -10.78 -1.67
C THR A 115 -20.96 -9.95 -0.52
N LEU A 116 -20.30 -9.91 0.63
CA LEU A 116 -20.69 -9.15 1.80
C LEU A 116 -19.56 -8.22 2.24
N GLU A 117 -19.92 -7.15 2.94
CA GLU A 117 -18.96 -6.23 3.55
C GLU A 117 -18.20 -6.89 4.71
N SER A 118 -16.93 -6.53 4.85
CA SER A 118 -16.10 -6.89 5.99
C SER A 118 -15.65 -5.63 6.72
N GLU A 119 -15.62 -5.68 8.06
CA GLU A 119 -14.99 -4.67 8.89
C GLU A 119 -13.66 -5.21 9.45
N VAL A 120 -12.58 -4.50 9.22
CA VAL A 120 -11.22 -4.94 9.57
C VAL A 120 -10.54 -3.92 10.47
N HIS A 121 -10.12 -4.36 11.66
CA HIS A 121 -9.30 -3.60 12.59
C HIS A 121 -7.86 -4.11 12.59
N VAL A 122 -6.89 -3.21 12.42
CA VAL A 122 -5.47 -3.56 12.51
C VAL A 122 -4.77 -2.62 13.47
N ALA A 123 -4.15 -3.17 14.52
CA ALA A 123 -3.37 -2.41 15.49
C ALA A 123 -1.86 -2.61 15.27
N GLY A 124 -1.08 -1.50 15.30
CA GLY A 124 0.35 -1.50 15.03
C GLY A 124 0.91 -0.12 14.73
N GLY A 125 1.79 -0.02 13.76
CA GLY A 125 2.31 1.23 13.22
C GLY A 125 1.43 1.77 12.09
N THR A 126 1.09 3.06 12.13
CA THR A 126 0.30 3.72 11.09
C THR A 126 1.11 4.72 10.26
N HIS A 127 2.18 5.25 10.88
CA HIS A 127 3.12 6.19 10.28
C HIS A 127 4.52 5.73 10.66
N VAL A 128 5.06 4.79 9.90
CA VAL A 128 6.31 4.11 10.22
C VAL A 128 7.19 3.98 8.97
N PRO A 129 8.53 3.89 9.13
CA PRO A 129 9.43 3.70 8.00
C PRO A 129 9.07 2.47 7.16
N TRP A 130 9.38 2.54 5.87
CA TRP A 130 9.22 1.44 4.89
C TRP A 130 7.78 1.07 4.56
N SER A 131 6.85 2.00 4.82
CA SER A 131 5.45 1.90 4.43
C SER A 131 4.89 3.28 4.16
N PRO A 132 4.05 3.46 3.14
CA PRO A 132 3.27 4.68 3.01
C PRO A 132 2.48 4.96 4.30
N PRO A 133 2.30 6.23 4.69
CA PRO A 133 1.51 6.60 5.86
C PRO A 133 0.03 6.30 5.64
N PHE A 134 -0.74 6.33 6.73
CA PHE A 134 -2.18 6.09 6.68
C PHE A 134 -2.91 6.99 5.67
N GLU A 135 -2.50 8.25 5.52
CA GLU A 135 -3.12 9.18 4.57
C GLU A 135 -3.00 8.70 3.13
N HIS A 136 -1.87 8.11 2.73
CA HIS A 136 -1.72 7.53 1.39
C HIS A 136 -2.72 6.39 1.19
N LEU A 137 -2.84 5.49 2.16
CA LEU A 137 -3.83 4.42 2.12
C LEU A 137 -5.26 4.96 1.99
N ALA A 138 -5.65 5.96 2.80
CA ALA A 138 -7.03 6.43 2.88
C ALA A 138 -7.41 7.42 1.77
N ARG A 139 -6.46 8.24 1.27
CA ARG A 139 -6.75 9.34 0.35
C ARG A 139 -6.29 9.08 -1.08
N VAL A 140 -5.33 8.15 -1.27
CA VAL A 140 -4.78 7.83 -2.60
C VAL A 140 -5.22 6.43 -3.01
N TRP A 141 -4.79 5.42 -2.27
CA TRP A 141 -5.04 4.02 -2.66
C TRP A 141 -6.51 3.61 -2.56
N ALA A 142 -7.19 3.84 -1.43
CA ALA A 142 -8.58 3.40 -1.24
C ALA A 142 -9.54 4.02 -2.26
N PRO A 143 -9.48 5.34 -2.58
CA PRO A 143 -10.28 5.90 -3.65
C PRO A 143 -9.97 5.31 -5.03
N ALA A 144 -8.68 5.06 -5.33
CA ALA A 144 -8.26 4.50 -6.62
C ALA A 144 -8.83 3.08 -6.82
N VAL A 145 -8.69 2.18 -5.84
CA VAL A 145 -9.23 0.82 -5.96
C VAL A 145 -10.76 0.79 -5.91
N THR A 146 -11.39 1.71 -5.18
CA THR A 146 -12.86 1.87 -5.16
C THR A 146 -13.38 2.26 -6.54
N ALA A 147 -12.70 3.16 -7.25
CA ALA A 147 -13.05 3.54 -8.62
C ALA A 147 -12.93 2.39 -9.62
N LEU A 148 -12.08 1.39 -9.34
CA LEU A 148 -11.96 0.16 -10.12
C LEU A 148 -13.03 -0.89 -9.79
N GLY A 149 -13.92 -0.63 -8.83
CA GLY A 149 -14.98 -1.55 -8.41
C GLY A 149 -14.61 -2.45 -7.22
N PHE A 150 -13.55 -2.09 -6.46
CA PHE A 150 -13.16 -2.72 -5.20
C PHE A 150 -13.39 -1.75 -4.03
N PRO A 151 -14.61 -1.69 -3.46
CA PRO A 151 -14.95 -0.72 -2.43
C PRO A 151 -14.07 -0.87 -1.19
N VAL A 152 -13.35 0.18 -0.86
CA VAL A 152 -12.49 0.28 0.32
C VAL A 152 -12.68 1.65 0.95
N ARG A 153 -12.96 1.68 2.25
CA ARG A 153 -12.92 2.88 3.09
C ARG A 153 -12.07 2.59 4.32
N ALA A 154 -11.23 3.52 4.72
CA ALA A 154 -10.38 3.36 5.89
C ALA A 154 -10.40 4.61 6.77
N GLU A 155 -10.30 4.40 8.09
CA GLU A 155 -10.24 5.46 9.10
C GLU A 155 -9.08 5.20 10.08
N LEU A 156 -8.41 6.28 10.47
CA LEU A 156 -7.42 6.25 11.55
C LEU A 156 -8.14 6.42 12.89
N ARG A 157 -8.08 5.38 13.72
CA ARG A 157 -8.63 5.45 15.08
C ARG A 157 -7.61 6.02 16.06
N ARG A 158 -6.35 5.65 15.91
CA ARG A 158 -5.24 6.12 16.73
C ARG A 158 -3.94 6.09 15.93
N ALA A 159 -3.11 7.13 16.06
CA ALA A 159 -1.80 7.15 15.42
C ALA A 159 -0.81 6.22 16.15
N GLY A 160 0.10 5.61 15.38
CA GLY A 160 1.16 4.75 15.89
C GLY A 160 2.47 4.96 15.16
N PHE A 161 3.50 5.39 15.91
CA PHE A 161 4.84 5.64 15.42
C PHE A 161 5.85 4.62 15.97
N TYR A 162 6.97 4.48 15.30
CA TYR A 162 8.09 3.71 15.82
C TYR A 162 8.66 4.39 17.11
N PRO A 163 9.13 3.64 18.13
CA PRO A 163 9.28 2.19 18.17
C PRO A 163 8.06 1.39 18.68
N LYS A 164 7.12 1.98 19.42
CA LYS A 164 6.04 1.24 20.08
C LYS A 164 4.90 0.83 19.15
N GLY A 165 4.64 1.59 18.08
CA GLY A 165 3.42 1.41 17.30
C GLY A 165 2.19 1.80 18.10
N GLY A 166 1.31 0.85 18.38
CA GLY A 166 0.12 1.03 19.20
C GLY A 166 -0.95 1.93 18.57
N GLY A 167 -0.83 2.23 17.29
CA GLY A 167 -1.89 2.85 16.51
C GLY A 167 -2.95 1.84 16.09
N GLU A 168 -4.05 2.31 15.53
CA GLU A 168 -5.14 1.46 15.05
C GLU A 168 -5.78 2.10 13.83
N ILE A 169 -6.00 1.28 12.79
CA ILE A 169 -6.81 1.61 11.63
C ILE A 169 -8.03 0.71 11.58
N VAL A 170 -9.12 1.23 11.02
CA VAL A 170 -10.33 0.45 10.70
C VAL A 170 -10.59 0.59 9.22
N ALA A 171 -10.96 -0.49 8.55
CA ALA A 171 -11.34 -0.49 7.14
C ALA A 171 -12.64 -1.26 6.92
N TRP A 172 -13.46 -0.79 5.97
CA TRP A 172 -14.64 -1.45 5.46
C TRP A 172 -14.39 -1.82 4.00
N LEU A 173 -14.61 -3.08 3.66
CA LEU A 173 -14.17 -3.71 2.43
C LEU A 173 -15.34 -4.44 1.77
N GLY A 174 -15.64 -4.12 0.50
CA GLY A 174 -16.72 -4.75 -0.26
C GLY A 174 -18.14 -4.25 0.07
N PRO A 175 -19.17 -4.89 -0.48
CA PRO A 175 -19.09 -5.90 -1.53
C PRO A 175 -18.64 -5.34 -2.88
N ALA A 176 -18.10 -6.23 -3.73
CA ALA A 176 -17.60 -5.83 -5.06
C ALA A 176 -18.67 -5.15 -5.90
N GLY A 177 -18.28 -4.07 -6.55
CA GLY A 177 -19.06 -3.39 -7.59
C GLY A 177 -18.74 -3.88 -8.99
N ALA A 178 -19.31 -3.22 -10.00
CA ALA A 178 -18.90 -3.39 -11.39
C ALA A 178 -17.42 -2.95 -11.52
N ARG A 179 -16.59 -3.85 -12.06
CA ARG A 179 -15.17 -3.56 -12.25
C ARG A 179 -14.93 -2.88 -13.58
N GLY A 180 -14.12 -1.84 -13.58
CA GLY A 180 -13.78 -1.08 -14.79
C GLY A 180 -12.28 -0.80 -14.88
N PRO A 181 -11.76 -0.59 -16.10
CA PRO A 181 -10.35 -0.37 -16.35
C PRO A 181 -9.88 1.00 -15.87
N LEU A 182 -8.59 1.12 -15.59
CA LEU A 182 -7.91 2.39 -15.42
C LEU A 182 -7.35 2.87 -16.76
N ARG A 183 -7.73 4.07 -17.18
CA ARG A 183 -7.16 4.76 -18.33
C ARG A 183 -6.63 6.11 -17.88
N ALA A 184 -5.32 6.16 -17.57
CA ALA A 184 -4.64 7.32 -17.00
C ALA A 184 -3.23 7.45 -17.59
N GLU A 185 -3.16 7.72 -18.90
CA GLU A 185 -1.89 7.83 -19.64
C GLU A 185 -1.21 9.19 -19.43
N GLU A 186 -1.99 10.20 -19.10
CA GLU A 186 -1.52 11.54 -18.76
C GLU A 186 -2.22 12.03 -17.50
N ARG A 187 -1.53 12.79 -16.67
CA ARG A 187 -2.15 13.42 -15.51
C ARG A 187 -3.02 14.58 -15.97
N ALA A 188 -4.29 14.55 -15.57
CA ALA A 188 -5.16 15.69 -15.76
C ALA A 188 -4.63 16.93 -15.00
N PRO A 189 -5.01 18.16 -15.40
CA PRO A 189 -4.61 19.37 -14.69
C PRO A 189 -4.81 19.27 -13.18
N VAL A 190 -3.87 19.78 -12.40
CA VAL A 190 -3.96 19.79 -10.94
C VAL A 190 -5.03 20.77 -10.49
N ARG A 191 -6.08 20.25 -9.87
CA ARG A 191 -7.15 21.07 -9.29
C ARG A 191 -6.76 21.64 -7.93
N GLU A 192 -6.10 20.82 -7.10
CA GLU A 192 -5.81 21.19 -5.73
C GLU A 192 -4.62 20.36 -5.17
N ILE A 193 -3.81 21.03 -4.34
CA ILE A 193 -2.82 20.37 -3.49
C ILE A 193 -3.27 20.54 -2.03
N ARG A 194 -3.42 19.42 -1.33
CA ARG A 194 -3.73 19.38 0.10
C ARG A 194 -2.60 18.72 0.87
N GLY A 195 -2.46 19.06 2.12
CA GLY A 195 -1.47 18.42 2.99
C GLY A 195 -1.93 18.30 4.42
N VAL A 196 -1.22 17.44 5.12
CA VAL A 196 -1.28 17.32 6.59
C VAL A 196 0.14 17.38 7.12
N ALA A 197 0.39 18.27 8.06
CA ALA A 197 1.58 18.29 8.88
C ALA A 197 1.16 17.93 10.31
N ALA A 198 1.61 16.80 10.81
CA ALA A 198 1.14 16.27 12.08
C ALA A 198 2.28 15.91 13.03
N ALA A 199 2.03 16.06 14.32
CA ALA A 199 2.97 15.68 15.38
C ALA A 199 2.24 15.05 16.56
N ALA A 200 2.87 14.06 17.20
CA ALA A 200 2.43 13.41 18.43
C ALA A 200 3.55 13.43 19.46
N GLY A 201 3.24 13.74 20.71
CA GLY A 201 4.21 13.74 21.80
C GLY A 201 5.40 14.71 21.61
N LEU A 202 5.24 15.71 20.74
CA LEU A 202 6.22 16.76 20.42
C LEU A 202 5.62 18.13 20.69
N PRO A 203 6.45 19.20 20.83
CA PRO A 203 5.95 20.56 21.01
C PRO A 203 5.05 21.02 19.85
N ASP A 204 4.02 21.81 20.14
CA ASP A 204 2.99 22.25 19.19
C ASP A 204 3.56 23.02 17.98
N HIS A 205 4.70 23.66 18.13
CA HIS A 205 5.33 24.37 17.02
C HIS A 205 5.90 23.47 15.93
N VAL A 206 6.07 22.15 16.19
CA VAL A 206 6.66 21.22 15.20
C VAL A 206 5.76 21.08 13.98
N ALA A 207 4.48 20.75 14.16
CA ALA A 207 3.52 20.63 13.05
C ALA A 207 3.36 21.97 12.30
N ARG A 208 3.28 23.09 13.04
CA ARG A 208 3.18 24.43 12.44
C ARG A 208 4.38 24.77 11.57
N ARG A 209 5.62 24.51 12.04
CA ARG A 209 6.85 24.76 11.26
C ARG A 209 6.90 23.92 9.99
N MET A 210 6.53 22.63 10.07
CA MET A 210 6.41 21.79 8.88
C MET A 210 5.39 22.37 7.89
N ALA A 211 4.19 22.70 8.34
CA ALA A 211 3.14 23.24 7.47
C ALA A 211 3.53 24.58 6.83
N GLN A 212 4.14 25.46 7.61
CA GLN A 212 4.65 26.75 7.11
C GLN A 212 5.72 26.52 6.03
N ARG A 213 6.68 25.61 6.27
CA ARG A 213 7.75 25.30 5.33
C ARG A 213 7.22 24.73 4.01
N VAL A 214 6.23 23.82 4.08
CA VAL A 214 5.55 23.29 2.87
C VAL A 214 4.94 24.43 2.05
N ARG A 215 4.14 25.32 2.69
CA ARG A 215 3.50 26.44 1.99
C ARG A 215 4.53 27.39 1.38
N GLU A 216 5.63 27.67 2.06
CA GLU A 216 6.70 28.53 1.57
C GLU A 216 7.40 27.92 0.35
N ARG A 217 7.74 26.62 0.42
CA ARG A 217 8.40 25.91 -0.68
C ARG A 217 7.52 25.85 -1.93
N LEU A 218 6.27 25.40 -1.78
CA LEU A 218 5.36 25.29 -2.91
C LEU A 218 5.05 26.65 -3.54
N ARG A 219 4.91 27.72 -2.73
CA ARG A 219 4.70 29.07 -3.28
C ARG A 219 5.87 29.56 -4.14
N ARG A 220 7.12 29.16 -3.81
CA ARG A 220 8.29 29.50 -4.65
C ARG A 220 8.25 28.84 -6.02
N GLU A 221 7.58 27.69 -6.11
CA GLU A 221 7.34 26.96 -7.37
C GLU A 221 6.03 27.40 -8.07
N GLY A 222 5.39 28.48 -7.60
CA GLY A 222 4.12 28.95 -8.16
C GLY A 222 2.92 28.07 -7.80
N LEU A 223 3.04 27.19 -6.81
CA LEU A 223 2.00 26.28 -6.38
C LEU A 223 1.38 26.74 -5.05
N GLU A 224 0.07 26.55 -4.92
CA GLU A 224 -0.64 26.77 -3.66
C GLU A 224 -1.09 25.45 -3.05
N ALA A 225 -0.94 25.32 -1.73
CA ALA A 225 -1.41 24.16 -1.00
C ALA A 225 -2.16 24.54 0.28
N ARG A 226 -3.21 23.79 0.58
CA ARG A 226 -3.88 23.82 1.89
C ARG A 226 -3.27 22.76 2.77
N VAL A 227 -2.60 23.15 3.84
CA VAL A 227 -1.93 22.23 4.76
C VAL A 227 -2.55 22.34 6.15
N ASP A 228 -3.18 21.26 6.59
CA ASP A 228 -3.75 21.13 7.93
C ASP A 228 -2.63 20.86 8.96
N GLU A 229 -2.66 21.57 10.06
CA GLU A 229 -1.79 21.34 11.20
C GLU A 229 -2.52 20.44 12.19
N ARG A 230 -1.94 19.28 12.54
CA ARG A 230 -2.60 18.33 13.44
C ARG A 230 -1.72 17.94 14.61
N ARG A 231 -2.33 17.95 15.78
CA ARG A 231 -1.81 17.29 16.96
C ARG A 231 -2.46 15.92 17.08
N LEU A 232 -1.64 14.88 17.23
CA LEU A 232 -2.10 13.51 17.34
C LEU A 232 -1.75 12.95 18.72
N GLU A 233 -2.53 11.96 19.14
CA GLU A 233 -2.21 11.14 20.30
C GLU A 233 -1.61 9.82 19.81
N ALA A 234 -0.45 9.45 20.37
CA ALA A 234 0.24 8.21 20.05
C ALA A 234 1.12 7.74 21.21
N PRO A 235 1.36 6.42 21.36
CA PRO A 235 2.23 5.84 22.39
C PRO A 235 3.72 6.21 22.23
N SER A 236 4.15 6.63 21.05
CA SER A 236 5.51 7.12 20.75
C SER A 236 5.44 8.52 20.15
N PRO A 237 6.42 9.40 20.45
CA PRO A 237 6.57 10.64 19.70
C PRO A 237 6.77 10.35 18.22
N GLY A 238 6.24 11.22 17.37
CA GLY A 238 6.41 11.14 15.92
C GLY A 238 5.92 12.40 15.23
N ALA A 239 6.36 12.60 14.01
CA ALA A 239 5.89 13.66 13.14
C ALA A 239 5.91 13.18 11.69
N TYR A 240 5.07 13.77 10.84
CA TYR A 240 5.09 13.51 9.41
C TYR A 240 4.47 14.68 8.64
N VAL A 241 4.80 14.71 7.36
CA VAL A 241 4.10 15.49 6.35
C VAL A 241 3.55 14.52 5.31
N PHE A 242 2.31 14.70 4.93
CA PHE A 242 1.70 14.05 3.77
C PHE A 242 1.11 15.12 2.86
N LEU A 243 1.39 15.01 1.57
CA LEU A 243 0.88 15.90 0.52
C LEU A 243 0.10 15.07 -0.50
N GLU A 244 -1.07 15.58 -0.87
CA GLU A 244 -1.98 14.98 -1.85
C GLU A 244 -2.14 15.93 -3.02
N VAL A 245 -1.93 15.45 -4.22
CA VAL A 245 -2.33 16.10 -5.45
C VAL A 245 -3.66 15.52 -5.89
N ALA A 246 -4.68 16.37 -6.04
CA ALA A 246 -5.97 16.01 -6.58
C ALA A 246 -6.08 16.59 -8.00
N PRO A 247 -5.93 15.80 -9.07
CA PRO A 247 -6.19 16.24 -10.42
C PRO A 247 -7.69 16.43 -10.66
N GLU A 248 -8.06 17.08 -11.75
CA GLU A 248 -9.47 17.26 -12.16
C GLU A 248 -10.15 15.92 -12.47
N ALA A 249 -9.39 14.97 -12.98
CA ALA A 249 -9.83 13.59 -13.26
C ALA A 249 -8.68 12.60 -13.01
N GLY A 250 -9.02 11.34 -12.76
CA GLY A 250 -8.06 10.25 -12.54
C GLY A 250 -7.64 10.08 -11.08
N PRO A 251 -6.62 9.25 -10.83
CA PRO A 251 -6.14 8.95 -9.49
C PRO A 251 -5.51 10.16 -8.81
N ARG A 252 -5.62 10.21 -7.49
CA ARG A 252 -4.85 11.13 -6.67
C ARG A 252 -3.44 10.61 -6.51
N LEU A 253 -2.49 11.51 -6.27
CA LEU A 253 -1.10 11.17 -6.04
C LEU A 253 -0.69 11.63 -4.64
N GLY A 254 0.23 10.91 -4.02
CA GLY A 254 0.70 11.18 -2.65
C GLY A 254 2.20 11.28 -2.56
N ALA A 255 2.68 12.24 -1.76
CA ALA A 255 4.06 12.37 -1.33
C ALA A 255 4.12 12.50 0.19
N SER A 256 5.16 11.97 0.84
CA SER A 256 5.22 11.99 2.31
C SER A 256 6.63 11.90 2.85
N ALA A 257 6.83 12.48 4.04
CA ALA A 257 8.06 12.31 4.80
C ALA A 257 7.77 12.09 6.27
N LEU A 258 8.59 11.25 6.91
CA LEU A 258 8.54 10.99 8.35
C LEU A 258 9.61 11.79 9.08
N GLY A 259 9.24 12.27 10.26
CA GLY A 259 10.17 12.84 11.21
C GLY A 259 11.00 11.75 11.89
N GLU A 260 12.27 12.04 12.11
CA GLU A 260 13.19 11.21 12.84
C GLU A 260 13.85 12.01 13.96
N ARG A 261 14.39 11.32 14.97
CA ARG A 261 15.10 11.98 16.05
C ARG A 261 16.29 12.79 15.51
N GLY A 262 16.31 14.09 15.80
CA GLY A 262 17.35 15.01 15.34
C GLY A 262 17.11 15.60 13.95
N LYS A 263 16.08 15.17 13.22
CA LYS A 263 15.69 15.76 11.92
C LYS A 263 14.86 17.03 12.15
N PRO A 264 15.28 18.20 11.65
CA PRO A 264 14.52 19.44 11.77
C PRO A 264 13.12 19.32 11.12
N ALA A 265 12.14 20.05 11.65
CA ALA A 265 10.78 20.08 11.10
C ALA A 265 10.78 20.53 9.62
N GLU A 266 11.62 21.51 9.28
CA GLU A 266 11.77 22.01 7.92
C GLU A 266 12.33 20.94 6.97
N ALA A 267 13.27 20.10 7.43
CA ALA A 267 13.82 19.03 6.60
C ALA A 267 12.78 17.93 6.29
N VAL A 268 11.87 17.66 7.23
CA VAL A 268 10.74 16.75 6.97
C VAL A 268 9.80 17.35 5.91
N ALA A 269 9.53 18.65 6.01
CA ALA A 269 8.70 19.34 5.03
C ALA A 269 9.37 19.38 3.65
N ASP A 270 10.67 19.67 3.61
CA ASP A 270 11.44 19.74 2.37
C ASP A 270 11.44 18.39 1.63
N GLU A 271 11.66 17.28 2.33
CA GLU A 271 11.65 15.93 1.74
C GLU A 271 10.27 15.58 1.12
N ALA A 272 9.16 15.89 1.81
CA ALA A 272 7.83 15.65 1.27
C ALA A 272 7.53 16.54 0.04
N VAL A 273 8.01 17.79 0.04
CA VAL A 273 7.85 18.70 -1.11
C VAL A 273 8.74 18.26 -2.27
N ASP A 274 9.97 17.83 -2.02
CA ASP A 274 10.86 17.35 -3.07
C ASP A 274 10.26 16.12 -3.78
N GLU A 275 9.73 15.15 -3.02
CA GLU A 275 9.00 14.00 -3.59
C GLU A 275 7.78 14.46 -4.41
N LEU A 276 7.00 15.42 -3.91
CA LEU A 276 5.85 15.97 -4.65
C LEU A 276 6.26 16.62 -5.98
N LEU A 277 7.34 17.42 -5.97
CA LEU A 277 7.84 18.10 -7.16
C LEU A 277 8.38 17.11 -8.19
N GLU A 278 9.06 16.05 -7.75
CA GLU A 278 9.48 14.95 -8.65
C GLU A 278 8.26 14.28 -9.32
N ILE A 279 7.19 14.01 -8.57
CA ILE A 279 5.95 13.44 -9.09
C ILE A 279 5.33 14.41 -10.12
N LEU A 280 5.28 15.70 -9.80
CA LEU A 280 4.70 16.71 -10.70
C LEU A 280 5.53 16.87 -11.99
N ALA A 281 6.85 16.84 -11.90
CA ALA A 281 7.76 16.96 -13.03
C ALA A 281 7.71 15.75 -13.99
N SER A 282 7.24 14.60 -13.53
CA SER A 282 7.13 13.38 -14.36
C SER A 282 5.93 13.38 -15.30
N ASP A 283 4.96 14.29 -15.12
CA ASP A 283 3.64 14.31 -15.78
C ASP A 283 2.84 13.00 -15.67
N ALA A 284 3.30 12.07 -14.84
CA ALA A 284 2.66 10.79 -14.65
C ALA A 284 1.33 10.92 -13.88
N ALA A 285 0.39 10.06 -14.22
CA ALA A 285 -0.94 10.04 -13.62
C ALA A 285 -0.99 9.29 -12.27
N VAL A 286 0.05 8.49 -11.95
CA VAL A 286 0.10 7.63 -10.76
C VAL A 286 1.46 7.78 -10.08
N ASP A 287 1.47 7.98 -8.75
CA ASP A 287 2.72 7.99 -7.97
C ASP A 287 3.35 6.59 -7.87
N ALA A 288 4.61 6.55 -7.43
CA ALA A 288 5.39 5.32 -7.38
C ALA A 288 4.82 4.24 -6.44
N HIS A 289 4.18 4.64 -5.32
CA HIS A 289 3.59 3.72 -4.37
C HIS A 289 2.25 3.17 -4.85
N LEU A 290 1.40 4.03 -5.42
CA LEU A 290 0.13 3.61 -5.98
C LEU A 290 0.34 2.67 -7.18
N ALA A 291 1.38 2.90 -8.00
CA ALA A 291 1.64 2.12 -9.20
C ALA A 291 1.78 0.61 -8.92
N ASP A 292 2.53 0.22 -7.90
CA ASP A 292 2.68 -1.20 -7.55
C ASP A 292 1.44 -1.78 -6.86
N GLN A 293 0.72 -0.96 -6.11
CA GLN A 293 -0.50 -1.35 -5.39
C GLN A 293 -1.71 -1.56 -6.31
N LEU A 294 -1.72 -0.95 -7.49
CA LEU A 294 -2.77 -1.10 -8.48
C LEU A 294 -2.66 -2.39 -9.30
N LEU A 295 -1.48 -3.04 -9.40
CA LEU A 295 -1.31 -4.20 -10.27
C LEU A 295 -2.24 -5.36 -9.92
N LEU A 296 -2.39 -5.67 -8.63
CA LEU A 296 -3.26 -6.77 -8.21
C LEU A 296 -4.75 -6.51 -8.54
N PRO A 297 -5.37 -5.38 -8.16
CA PRO A 297 -6.74 -5.10 -8.56
C PRO A 297 -6.90 -5.05 -10.08
N LEU A 298 -5.97 -4.45 -10.84
CA LEU A 298 -6.05 -4.38 -12.31
C LEU A 298 -5.94 -5.75 -12.98
N ALA A 299 -5.18 -6.69 -12.40
CA ALA A 299 -5.14 -8.07 -12.87
C ALA A 299 -6.49 -8.83 -12.72
N LEU A 300 -7.44 -8.23 -11.99
CA LEU A 300 -8.79 -8.77 -11.79
C LEU A 300 -9.88 -7.99 -12.53
N VAL A 301 -9.52 -6.95 -13.27
CA VAL A 301 -10.42 -6.16 -14.12
C VAL A 301 -10.43 -6.76 -15.53
N PRO A 302 -11.60 -7.05 -16.14
CA PRO A 302 -11.70 -7.79 -17.39
C PRO A 302 -11.36 -6.98 -18.66
N GLU A 303 -10.87 -5.78 -18.55
CA GLU A 303 -10.51 -4.90 -19.66
C GLU A 303 -9.07 -4.44 -19.54
N GLU A 304 -8.50 -3.95 -20.66
CA GLU A 304 -7.17 -3.37 -20.65
C GLU A 304 -7.15 -2.08 -19.85
N SER A 305 -6.22 -2.03 -18.89
CA SER A 305 -5.88 -0.84 -18.13
C SER A 305 -4.51 -0.31 -18.54
N VAL A 306 -4.39 1.01 -18.66
CA VAL A 306 -3.13 1.69 -19.01
C VAL A 306 -2.96 2.90 -18.10
N PHE A 307 -1.76 3.08 -17.56
CA PHE A 307 -1.41 4.27 -16.78
C PHE A 307 0.08 4.59 -16.87
N THR A 308 0.42 5.85 -16.60
CA THR A 308 1.81 6.28 -16.42
C THR A 308 2.15 6.35 -14.94
N ALA A 309 3.33 5.86 -14.58
CA ALA A 309 3.88 5.87 -13.23
C ALA A 309 5.01 6.89 -13.11
N ALA A 310 5.01 7.68 -12.06
CA ALA A 310 6.06 8.67 -11.79
C ALA A 310 7.45 8.03 -11.65
N ARG A 311 7.50 6.76 -11.27
CA ARG A 311 8.74 5.99 -11.17
C ARG A 311 8.47 4.51 -11.31
N ILE A 312 9.21 3.83 -12.17
CA ILE A 312 9.25 2.36 -12.23
C ILE A 312 10.13 1.86 -11.08
N THR A 313 9.52 1.13 -10.15
CA THR A 313 10.21 0.63 -8.96
C THR A 313 10.43 -0.88 -9.03
N ARG A 314 11.39 -1.39 -8.23
CA ARG A 314 11.52 -2.84 -8.03
C ARG A 314 10.27 -3.47 -7.42
N HIS A 315 9.51 -2.73 -6.62
CA HIS A 315 8.24 -3.19 -6.09
C HIS A 315 7.24 -3.46 -7.21
N LEU A 316 7.13 -2.55 -8.17
CA LEU A 316 6.25 -2.68 -9.33
C LEU A 316 6.61 -3.92 -10.17
N THR A 317 7.88 -4.08 -10.54
CA THR A 317 8.34 -5.21 -11.37
C THR A 317 8.25 -6.55 -10.64
N THR A 318 8.57 -6.56 -9.33
CA THR A 318 8.44 -7.76 -8.48
C THR A 318 6.97 -8.16 -8.36
N ASN A 319 6.07 -7.19 -8.17
CA ASN A 319 4.63 -7.46 -8.05
C ASN A 319 4.05 -8.04 -9.35
N ALA A 320 4.43 -7.49 -10.51
CA ALA A 320 4.08 -8.02 -11.82
C ALA A 320 4.53 -9.48 -11.99
N TRP A 321 5.76 -9.80 -11.53
CA TRP A 321 6.27 -11.17 -11.58
C TRP A 321 5.46 -12.11 -10.69
N VAL A 322 5.13 -11.74 -9.46
CA VAL A 322 4.30 -12.58 -8.57
C VAL A 322 2.93 -12.82 -9.17
N ILE A 323 2.28 -11.80 -9.74
CA ILE A 323 0.97 -11.93 -10.36
C ILE A 323 0.99 -12.98 -11.49
N ARG A 324 2.01 -12.96 -12.34
CA ARG A 324 2.15 -13.95 -13.44
C ARG A 324 2.31 -15.39 -12.95
N GLN A 325 2.80 -15.66 -11.73
CA GLN A 325 2.88 -17.00 -11.17
C GLN A 325 1.48 -17.61 -10.89
N PHE A 326 0.51 -16.76 -10.53
CA PHE A 326 -0.86 -17.18 -10.23
C PHE A 326 -1.80 -17.04 -11.42
N LEU A 327 -1.59 -16.03 -12.24
CA LEU A 327 -2.44 -15.58 -13.34
C LEU A 327 -1.59 -15.49 -14.63
N PRO A 328 -1.12 -16.62 -15.18
CA PRO A 328 -0.24 -16.59 -16.34
C PRO A 328 -0.92 -16.04 -17.60
N GLU A 329 -2.26 -16.00 -17.62
CA GLU A 329 -3.07 -15.41 -18.68
C GLU A 329 -3.15 -13.87 -18.63
N VAL A 330 -2.68 -13.24 -17.54
CA VAL A 330 -2.65 -11.77 -17.40
C VAL A 330 -1.36 -11.24 -18.00
N GLU A 331 -1.49 -10.40 -19.01
CA GLU A 331 -0.37 -9.69 -19.61
C GLU A 331 -0.11 -8.39 -18.85
N ILE A 332 1.13 -8.19 -18.39
CA ILE A 332 1.56 -6.94 -17.71
C ILE A 332 2.80 -6.45 -18.46
N GLU A 333 2.69 -5.35 -19.15
CA GLU A 333 3.79 -4.68 -19.83
C GLU A 333 4.22 -3.45 -19.00
N ILE A 334 5.52 -3.31 -18.79
CA ILE A 334 6.11 -2.17 -18.05
C ILE A 334 7.19 -1.59 -18.97
N GLU A 335 6.94 -0.39 -19.47
CA GLU A 335 7.85 0.38 -20.31
C GLU A 335 8.53 1.47 -19.48
N GLY A 336 9.84 1.57 -19.54
CA GLY A 336 10.65 2.52 -18.79
C GLY A 336 11.78 1.84 -18.02
N ALA A 337 12.79 2.63 -17.64
CA ALA A 337 13.89 2.14 -16.83
C ALA A 337 13.56 2.18 -15.32
N GLU A 338 14.16 1.30 -14.53
CA GLU A 338 14.07 1.37 -13.05
C GLU A 338 14.56 2.74 -12.56
N GLY A 339 13.78 3.38 -11.70
CA GLY A 339 14.05 4.72 -11.17
C GLY A 339 13.53 5.88 -12.02
N ALA A 340 13.12 5.65 -13.27
CA ALA A 340 12.57 6.66 -14.17
C ALA A 340 11.04 6.54 -14.31
N PRO A 341 10.34 7.58 -14.79
CA PRO A 341 8.95 7.48 -15.19
C PRO A 341 8.74 6.42 -16.27
N GLY A 342 7.54 5.84 -16.30
CA GLY A 342 7.24 4.83 -17.29
C GLY A 342 5.76 4.57 -17.45
N ARG A 343 5.43 3.67 -18.38
CA ARG A 343 4.06 3.28 -18.73
C ARG A 343 3.80 1.85 -18.33
N VAL A 344 2.64 1.59 -17.80
CA VAL A 344 2.20 0.27 -17.37
C VAL A 344 0.90 -0.07 -18.10
N ARG A 345 0.87 -1.27 -18.68
CA ARG A 345 -0.33 -1.83 -19.29
C ARG A 345 -0.64 -3.17 -18.63
N VAL A 346 -1.88 -3.36 -18.27
CA VAL A 346 -2.38 -4.62 -17.69
C VAL A 346 -3.58 -5.07 -18.51
N ARG A 347 -3.52 -6.29 -19.05
CA ARG A 347 -4.61 -6.90 -19.79
C ARG A 347 -4.97 -8.23 -19.14
N ALA A 348 -6.14 -8.30 -18.54
CA ALA A 348 -6.70 -9.52 -17.99
C ALA A 348 -7.81 -10.06 -18.93
N PRO A 349 -7.91 -11.38 -19.12
CA PRO A 349 -9.02 -11.96 -19.90
C PRO A 349 -10.36 -11.73 -19.21
N ALA A 350 -11.44 -11.65 -19.97
CA ALA A 350 -12.79 -11.65 -19.41
C ALA A 350 -13.03 -12.95 -18.64
N ARG A 351 -13.48 -12.85 -17.40
CA ARG A 351 -13.77 -13.97 -16.49
C ARG A 351 -15.25 -14.05 -16.17
#